data_e4c82d6fab7032a2c65abef878c3f0f2
#
_entry.id   e4c82d6fab7032a2c65abef878c3f0f2
#
_cell.length_a   1.000
_cell.length_b   1.000
_cell.length_c   1.000
_cell.angle_alpha   90.00
_cell.angle_beta   90.00
_cell.angle_gamma   90.00
#
_symmetry.space_group_name_H-M   'P 1'
#
loop_
_entity.id
_entity.type
_entity.pdbx_description
1 polymer ?
#
loop_
_entity_poly.entity_id
_entity_poly.type
_entity_poly.pdbx_seq_one_letter_code
_entity_poly.pdbx_strand_id
1 'polypeptide(L)'
;MSAPHLLVGNIFFAPYTYGGATIVAEEVARHLALDHGWQVSAVSAVSRADLPAYALRKVQTGPVPNYLINLPPGRSYAAHYSNPQVTETVSRLLHSLAPDLLHLHCLQELGSGLIRAGREAGVPVVVSTHDFWWLCERQFMIRPDGRYCGQSPVRIEGCRGCVVDHDRARTRARHLARALAEADLVTYPSAFARDLSRASGLGARADAVWQNGVTLPGPDFADRQAARRARDPRLTFGFCGGPSQLKGWPLIREAFAPLTRQDFRVWLVDGALEGSWWQDVPLKSLPGDWQVRPRYSQGDMDAFWAEIDVLLFPSQWKETFGLTVREALARGVRVIQTDSGGTVEHAGPDRDRLIPVGAGAEALRREILHALDRADRHAEPVPVTGFAAQAEALVRLSAPLIEPRGVWPEDLSQENALPRDMAPLAPISPRARELVEEIAPARQRAHRA
;
A
#
# COMPACT_ATOMS: atom_id res chain seq x y z
N MET A 1 23.39 25.75 -0.38
CA MET A 1 23.22 24.44 0.30
C MET A 1 22.92 23.42 -0.79
N SER A 2 23.57 22.27 -0.80
CA SER A 2 23.22 21.17 -1.71
C SER A 2 21.80 20.67 -1.42
N ALA A 3 21.11 20.18 -2.45
CA ALA A 3 19.80 19.59 -2.27
C ALA A 3 19.88 18.36 -1.33
N PRO A 4 18.91 18.16 -0.42
CA PRO A 4 18.91 16.98 0.45
C PRO A 4 18.85 15.68 -0.36
N HIS A 5 19.55 14.64 0.12
CA HIS A 5 19.52 13.31 -0.48
C HIS A 5 18.69 12.36 0.38
N LEU A 6 17.63 11.81 -0.19
CA LEU A 6 16.76 10.79 0.42
C LEU A 6 17.09 9.41 -0.12
N LEU A 7 17.28 8.41 0.76
CA LEU A 7 17.21 6.99 0.41
C LEU A 7 15.88 6.41 0.86
N VAL A 8 15.06 5.96 -0.10
CA VAL A 8 13.77 5.29 0.17
C VAL A 8 13.98 3.77 0.23
N GLY A 9 13.59 3.12 1.32
CA GLY A 9 13.60 1.66 1.45
C GLY A 9 12.17 1.10 1.39
N ASN A 10 11.86 0.28 0.39
CA ASN A 10 10.59 -0.44 0.27
C ASN A 10 10.80 -1.80 -0.39
N ILE A 11 10.02 -2.82 -0.01
CA ILE A 11 10.19 -4.17 -0.60
C ILE A 11 10.05 -4.16 -2.13
N PHE A 12 9.13 -3.36 -2.66
CA PHE A 12 8.92 -3.17 -4.10
C PHE A 12 9.16 -1.71 -4.48
N PHE A 13 9.70 -1.49 -5.67
CA PHE A 13 9.86 -0.17 -6.27
C PHE A 13 10.01 -0.31 -7.79
N ALA A 14 9.70 0.74 -8.55
CA ALA A 14 9.85 0.73 -10.00
C ALA A 14 11.20 0.13 -10.46
N PRO A 15 11.21 -0.74 -11.48
CA PRO A 15 10.13 -1.12 -12.39
C PRO A 15 9.18 -2.22 -11.88
N TYR A 16 9.32 -2.68 -10.64
CA TYR A 16 8.57 -3.80 -10.07
C TYR A 16 7.51 -3.34 -9.07
N THR A 17 6.72 -2.36 -9.47
CA THR A 17 5.66 -1.77 -8.65
C THR A 17 4.58 -2.78 -8.29
N TYR A 18 4.30 -2.96 -6.98
CA TYR A 18 3.24 -3.82 -6.49
C TYR A 18 2.58 -3.28 -5.22
N GLY A 19 1.26 -3.05 -5.28
CA GLY A 19 0.42 -2.67 -4.13
C GLY A 19 0.46 -1.18 -3.78
N GLY A 20 -0.55 -0.76 -3.02
CA GLY A 20 -0.79 0.66 -2.69
C GLY A 20 0.36 1.32 -1.92
N ALA A 21 1.00 0.61 -1.00
CA ALA A 21 2.15 1.15 -0.25
C ALA A 21 3.34 1.49 -1.16
N THR A 22 3.55 0.68 -2.21
CA THR A 22 4.59 0.96 -3.21
C THR A 22 4.26 2.18 -4.04
N ILE A 23 3.00 2.32 -4.48
CA ILE A 23 2.53 3.52 -5.20
C ILE A 23 2.77 4.77 -4.35
N VAL A 24 2.44 4.74 -3.07
CA VAL A 24 2.69 5.86 -2.15
C VAL A 24 4.18 6.19 -2.06
N ALA A 25 5.04 5.19 -1.88
CA ALA A 25 6.50 5.39 -1.80
C ALA A 25 7.07 5.99 -3.09
N GLU A 26 6.65 5.47 -4.25
CA GLU A 26 7.08 5.92 -5.58
C GLU A 26 6.62 7.35 -5.89
N GLU A 27 5.35 7.65 -5.67
CA GLU A 27 4.78 8.96 -5.97
C GLU A 27 5.37 10.05 -5.06
N VAL A 28 5.52 9.78 -3.76
CA VAL A 28 6.18 10.71 -2.85
C VAL A 28 7.64 10.93 -3.26
N ALA A 29 8.39 9.87 -3.57
CA ALA A 29 9.77 9.96 -4.05
C ALA A 29 9.87 10.78 -5.35
N ARG A 30 8.93 10.59 -6.28
CA ARG A 30 8.86 11.33 -7.53
C ARG A 30 8.61 12.83 -7.30
N HIS A 31 7.64 13.17 -6.44
CA HIS A 31 7.34 14.57 -6.11
C HIS A 31 8.50 15.25 -5.38
N LEU A 32 9.17 14.54 -4.45
CA LEU A 32 10.37 15.09 -3.82
C LEU A 32 11.47 15.41 -4.83
N ALA A 33 11.68 14.51 -5.81
CA ALA A 33 12.69 14.71 -6.83
C ALA A 33 12.35 15.84 -7.81
N LEU A 34 11.10 15.88 -8.30
CA LEU A 34 10.70 16.77 -9.39
C LEU A 34 10.23 18.14 -8.89
N ASP A 35 9.49 18.19 -7.78
CA ASP A 35 8.83 19.42 -7.33
C ASP A 35 9.63 20.11 -6.21
N HIS A 36 10.38 19.33 -5.40
CA HIS A 36 11.19 19.87 -4.29
C HIS A 36 12.69 19.86 -4.58
N GLY A 37 13.12 19.32 -5.71
CA GLY A 37 14.53 19.31 -6.12
C GLY A 37 15.44 18.43 -5.25
N TRP A 38 14.87 17.47 -4.48
CA TRP A 38 15.68 16.56 -3.69
C TRP A 38 16.40 15.56 -4.58
N GLN A 39 17.60 15.14 -4.19
CA GLN A 39 18.17 13.93 -4.73
C GLN A 39 17.49 12.76 -4.06
N VAL A 40 16.92 11.84 -4.85
CA VAL A 40 16.21 10.67 -4.31
C VAL A 40 16.78 9.41 -4.92
N SER A 41 17.06 8.42 -4.07
CA SER A 41 17.42 7.06 -4.47
C SER A 41 16.49 6.07 -3.75
N ALA A 42 16.28 4.90 -4.34
CA ALA A 42 15.48 3.85 -3.71
C ALA A 42 16.31 2.57 -3.53
N VAL A 43 15.96 1.76 -2.53
CA VAL A 43 16.44 0.39 -2.37
C VAL A 43 15.25 -0.53 -2.21
N SER A 44 15.19 -1.60 -3.01
CA SER A 44 14.12 -2.59 -3.00
C SER A 44 14.65 -4.00 -3.26
N ALA A 45 13.77 -4.99 -3.35
CA ALA A 45 14.17 -6.36 -3.55
C ALA A 45 13.52 -7.00 -4.77
N VAL A 46 14.24 -8.00 -5.30
CA VAL A 46 13.73 -8.99 -6.27
C VAL A 46 14.14 -10.38 -5.80
N SER A 47 13.51 -11.43 -6.34
CA SER A 47 13.97 -12.81 -6.14
C SER A 47 14.10 -13.46 -7.51
N ARG A 48 15.33 -13.64 -7.96
CA ARG A 48 15.66 -14.17 -9.29
C ARG A 48 16.71 -15.27 -9.16
N ALA A 49 16.44 -16.41 -9.78
CA ALA A 49 17.34 -17.56 -9.76
C ALA A 49 18.60 -17.37 -10.63
N ASP A 50 18.55 -16.44 -11.60
CA ASP A 50 19.65 -16.12 -12.51
C ASP A 50 20.64 -15.09 -11.95
N LEU A 51 20.40 -14.56 -10.76
CA LEU A 51 21.28 -13.62 -10.08
C LEU A 51 21.88 -14.24 -8.80
N PRO A 52 23.14 -13.89 -8.46
CA PRO A 52 23.70 -14.31 -7.19
C PRO A 52 22.87 -13.80 -5.99
N ALA A 53 22.83 -14.61 -4.92
CA ALA A 53 22.17 -14.22 -3.68
C ALA A 53 22.75 -12.90 -3.14
N TYR A 54 21.87 -12.00 -2.76
CA TYR A 54 22.16 -10.65 -2.23
C TYR A 54 22.97 -9.75 -3.18
N ALA A 55 23.04 -10.09 -4.47
CA ALA A 55 23.62 -9.21 -5.48
C ALA A 55 22.85 -7.88 -5.53
N LEU A 56 23.58 -6.77 -5.59
CA LEU A 56 23.02 -5.43 -5.73
C LEU A 56 23.07 -4.98 -7.19
N ARG A 57 21.97 -4.47 -7.71
CA ARG A 57 21.83 -3.97 -9.08
C ARG A 57 21.17 -2.60 -9.09
N LYS A 58 21.80 -1.62 -9.75
CA LYS A 58 21.19 -0.30 -9.98
C LYS A 58 20.37 -0.34 -11.28
N VAL A 59 19.10 0.08 -11.20
CA VAL A 59 18.22 0.28 -12.36
C VAL A 59 17.66 1.69 -12.34
N GLN A 60 17.38 2.25 -13.51
CA GLN A 60 16.84 3.59 -13.68
C GLN A 60 15.70 3.56 -14.69
N THR A 61 14.48 3.75 -14.24
CA THR A 61 13.27 3.75 -15.07
C THR A 61 12.47 5.05 -14.97
N GLY A 62 12.97 6.02 -14.23
CA GLY A 62 12.34 7.33 -13.98
C GLY A 62 13.33 8.25 -13.25
N PRO A 63 12.84 9.28 -12.56
CA PRO A 63 13.71 10.25 -11.88
C PRO A 63 14.45 9.65 -10.67
N VAL A 64 13.98 8.51 -10.14
CA VAL A 64 14.53 7.87 -8.93
C VAL A 64 15.26 6.58 -9.30
N PRO A 65 16.60 6.54 -9.19
CA PRO A 65 17.35 5.30 -9.34
C PRO A 65 17.02 4.32 -8.22
N ASN A 66 16.86 3.03 -8.58
CA ASN A 66 16.52 1.98 -7.63
C ASN A 66 17.66 0.94 -7.54
N TYR A 67 18.10 0.65 -6.32
CA TYR A 67 19.11 -0.36 -6.00
C TYR A 67 18.37 -1.66 -5.60
N LEU A 68 18.38 -2.64 -6.51
CA LEU A 68 17.71 -3.92 -6.33
C LEU A 68 18.63 -4.92 -5.63
N ILE A 69 18.17 -5.47 -4.51
CA ILE A 69 18.83 -6.57 -3.79
C ILE A 69 18.17 -7.88 -4.21
N ASN A 70 18.97 -8.85 -4.70
CA ASN A 70 18.44 -10.16 -5.06
C ASN A 70 18.30 -11.07 -3.84
N LEU A 71 17.10 -11.33 -3.39
CA LEU A 71 16.82 -12.22 -2.27
C LEU A 71 16.78 -13.69 -2.74
N PRO A 72 17.60 -14.58 -2.13
CA PRO A 72 17.56 -16.00 -2.50
C PRO A 72 16.25 -16.65 -2.07
N PRO A 73 15.77 -17.69 -2.76
CA PRO A 73 14.63 -18.51 -2.32
C PRO A 73 14.97 -19.27 -1.03
N GLY A 74 13.94 -19.77 -0.34
CA GLY A 74 14.13 -20.65 0.83
C GLY A 74 14.72 -19.98 2.07
N ARG A 75 14.53 -18.67 2.21
CA ARG A 75 14.98 -17.90 3.39
C ARG A 75 14.33 -18.41 4.67
N SER A 76 15.06 -18.31 5.79
CA SER A 76 14.54 -18.68 7.10
C SER A 76 13.40 -17.73 7.52
N TYR A 77 12.56 -18.20 8.43
CA TYR A 77 11.50 -17.37 9.02
C TYR A 77 12.02 -16.03 9.59
N ALA A 78 13.20 -16.06 10.23
CA ALA A 78 13.81 -14.84 10.78
C ALA A 78 14.20 -13.84 9.69
N ALA A 79 14.63 -14.31 8.52
CA ALA A 79 15.05 -13.45 7.42
C ALA A 79 13.91 -12.58 6.87
N HIS A 80 12.64 -12.99 7.07
CA HIS A 80 11.48 -12.17 6.66
C HIS A 80 11.31 -10.87 7.47
N TYR A 81 11.92 -10.77 8.65
CA TYR A 81 11.84 -9.57 9.49
C TYR A 81 13.20 -9.07 10.03
N SER A 82 14.23 -9.90 9.94
CA SER A 82 15.61 -9.59 10.35
C SER A 82 16.58 -10.30 9.40
N ASN A 83 17.09 -9.58 8.40
CA ASN A 83 17.95 -10.12 7.35
C ASN A 83 19.33 -9.46 7.43
N PRO A 84 20.33 -10.11 8.08
CA PRO A 84 21.67 -9.52 8.27
C PRO A 84 22.38 -9.18 6.96
N GLN A 85 22.22 -10.01 5.91
CA GLN A 85 22.87 -9.80 4.62
C GLN A 85 22.29 -8.57 3.90
N VAL A 86 20.97 -8.36 3.98
CA VAL A 86 20.34 -7.13 3.46
C VAL A 86 20.80 -5.93 4.28
N THR A 87 20.85 -6.05 5.62
CA THR A 87 21.32 -4.98 6.51
C THR A 87 22.74 -4.55 6.15
N GLU A 88 23.66 -5.51 5.97
CA GLU A 88 25.04 -5.22 5.56
C GLU A 88 25.12 -4.55 4.18
N THR A 89 24.34 -5.05 3.21
CA THR A 89 24.31 -4.47 1.87
C THR A 89 23.80 -3.03 1.91
N VAL A 90 22.75 -2.75 2.69
CA VAL A 90 22.21 -1.39 2.84
C VAL A 90 23.17 -0.50 3.65
N SER A 91 23.88 -1.01 4.66
CA SER A 91 24.92 -0.26 5.36
C SER A 91 26.00 0.23 4.40
N ARG A 92 26.51 -0.64 3.51
CA ARG A 92 27.47 -0.23 2.47
C ARG A 92 26.89 0.81 1.52
N LEU A 93 25.61 0.65 1.13
CA LEU A 93 24.91 1.61 0.28
C LEU A 93 24.78 2.98 0.96
N LEU A 94 24.42 3.02 2.27
CA LEU A 94 24.35 4.24 3.06
C LEU A 94 25.68 4.98 3.11
N HIS A 95 26.79 4.27 3.32
CA HIS A 95 28.12 4.86 3.31
C HIS A 95 28.50 5.41 1.91
N SER A 96 28.13 4.70 0.84
CA SER A 96 28.43 5.11 -0.53
C SER A 96 27.61 6.30 -1.01
N LEU A 97 26.31 6.35 -0.64
CA LEU A 97 25.38 7.40 -1.07
C LEU A 97 25.37 8.60 -0.12
N ALA A 98 25.77 8.40 1.13
CA ALA A 98 25.72 9.40 2.21
C ALA A 98 24.40 10.21 2.22
N PRO A 99 23.21 9.56 2.27
CA PRO A 99 21.96 10.29 2.24
C PRO A 99 21.75 11.10 3.52
N ASP A 100 21.00 12.19 3.44
CA ASP A 100 20.61 13.02 4.58
C ASP A 100 19.43 12.45 5.36
N LEU A 101 18.66 11.54 4.73
CA LEU A 101 17.50 10.89 5.32
C LEU A 101 17.32 9.48 4.76
N LEU A 102 17.00 8.52 5.64
CA LEU A 102 16.55 7.18 5.28
C LEU A 102 15.05 7.07 5.58
N HIS A 103 14.21 6.89 4.54
CA HIS A 103 12.78 6.73 4.68
C HIS A 103 12.36 5.29 4.34
N LEU A 104 11.89 4.56 5.33
CA LEU A 104 11.56 3.15 5.24
C LEU A 104 10.04 2.95 5.21
N HIS A 105 9.56 2.12 4.28
CA HIS A 105 8.16 1.77 4.11
C HIS A 105 7.90 0.30 4.47
N CYS A 106 7.55 -0.54 3.50
CA CYS A 106 7.32 -1.97 3.74
C CYS A 106 8.65 -2.73 3.84
N LEU A 107 8.99 -3.18 5.03
CA LEU A 107 10.25 -3.88 5.33
C LEU A 107 10.15 -5.41 5.34
N GLN A 108 9.02 -5.96 4.94
CA GLN A 108 8.89 -7.41 4.75
C GLN A 108 10.01 -7.90 3.82
N GLU A 109 10.69 -8.97 4.19
CA GLU A 109 11.82 -9.55 3.46
C GLU A 109 13.13 -8.73 3.48
N LEU A 110 13.06 -7.39 3.57
CA LEU A 110 14.25 -6.55 3.76
C LEU A 110 14.76 -6.63 5.20
N GLY A 111 13.83 -6.70 6.15
CA GLY A 111 14.12 -6.76 7.58
C GLY A 111 14.23 -5.39 8.24
N SER A 112 13.93 -5.37 9.54
CA SER A 112 13.97 -4.15 10.36
C SER A 112 15.39 -3.67 10.72
N GLY A 113 16.42 -4.46 10.39
CA GLY A 113 17.82 -4.09 10.61
C GLY A 113 18.26 -2.83 9.86
N LEU A 114 17.51 -2.39 8.84
CA LEU A 114 17.75 -1.16 8.11
C LEU A 114 17.64 0.08 9.00
N ILE A 115 16.79 0.05 10.03
CA ILE A 115 16.67 1.15 11.00
C ILE A 115 18.00 1.34 11.72
N ARG A 116 18.57 0.24 12.24
CA ARG A 116 19.86 0.27 12.91
C ARG A 116 20.99 0.67 11.96
N ALA A 117 20.98 0.16 10.72
CA ALA A 117 21.97 0.54 9.70
C ALA A 117 21.99 2.05 9.44
N GLY A 118 20.80 2.69 9.34
CA GLY A 118 20.69 4.15 9.22
C GLY A 118 21.32 4.88 10.40
N ARG A 119 20.98 4.46 11.62
CA ARG A 119 21.53 5.06 12.85
C ARG A 119 23.04 4.89 12.99
N GLU A 120 23.57 3.71 12.69
CA GLU A 120 25.01 3.43 12.74
C GLU A 120 25.77 4.25 11.68
N ALA A 121 25.13 4.58 10.55
CA ALA A 121 25.65 5.49 9.54
C ALA A 121 25.47 6.97 9.88
N GLY A 122 24.82 7.31 11.01
CA GLY A 122 24.52 8.70 11.38
C GLY A 122 23.44 9.34 10.50
N VAL A 123 22.60 8.53 9.82
CA VAL A 123 21.51 8.98 8.96
C VAL A 123 20.19 8.89 9.72
N PRO A 124 19.42 9.99 9.86
CA PRO A 124 18.11 9.97 10.49
C PRO A 124 17.17 8.99 9.77
N VAL A 125 16.31 8.30 10.55
CA VAL A 125 15.44 7.26 10.02
C VAL A 125 13.97 7.59 10.28
N VAL A 126 13.21 7.70 9.18
CA VAL A 126 11.73 7.74 9.19
C VAL A 126 11.18 6.40 8.78
N VAL A 127 10.20 5.87 9.51
CA VAL A 127 9.48 4.64 9.17
C VAL A 127 8.02 4.95 8.93
N SER A 128 7.51 4.69 7.73
CA SER A 128 6.09 4.80 7.40
C SER A 128 5.42 3.42 7.45
N THR A 129 4.43 3.28 8.32
CA THR A 129 3.65 2.04 8.42
C THR A 129 2.51 2.07 7.41
N HIS A 130 2.30 0.98 6.67
CA HIS A 130 1.23 0.88 5.68
C HIS A 130 0.22 -0.22 5.97
N ASP A 131 0.59 -1.15 6.85
CA ASP A 131 -0.21 -2.29 7.28
C ASP A 131 0.14 -2.67 8.74
N PHE A 132 -0.36 -3.80 9.23
CA PHE A 132 -0.12 -4.24 10.60
C PHE A 132 1.04 -5.24 10.72
N TRP A 133 1.98 -5.28 9.78
CA TRP A 133 3.14 -6.18 9.83
C TRP A 133 3.96 -6.03 11.11
N TRP A 134 4.05 -4.82 11.66
CA TRP A 134 4.74 -4.55 12.93
C TRP A 134 4.05 -5.20 14.13
N LEU A 135 2.73 -5.39 14.07
CA LEU A 135 1.89 -5.94 15.13
C LEU A 135 1.54 -7.41 14.93
N CYS A 136 1.35 -7.83 13.69
CA CYS A 136 0.77 -9.11 13.33
C CYS A 136 1.69 -9.89 12.39
N GLU A 137 2.03 -11.14 12.76
CA GLU A 137 2.81 -12.04 11.89
C GLU A 137 2.10 -12.30 10.56
N ARG A 138 0.76 -12.30 10.56
CA ARG A 138 -0.06 -12.48 9.37
C ARG A 138 -0.34 -11.17 8.61
N GLN A 139 0.31 -10.09 9.00
CA GLN A 139 0.32 -8.76 8.36
C GLN A 139 -1.02 -8.00 8.41
N PHE A 140 -2.17 -8.65 8.17
CA PHE A 140 -3.47 -8.00 8.00
C PHE A 140 -4.45 -8.26 9.16
N MET A 141 -3.97 -8.83 10.27
CA MET A 141 -4.80 -9.22 11.41
C MET A 141 -5.95 -10.16 10.99
N ILE A 142 -5.67 -11.07 10.05
CA ILE A 142 -6.61 -12.07 9.55
C ILE A 142 -6.21 -13.42 10.12
N ARG A 143 -7.17 -14.10 10.74
CA ARG A 143 -7.01 -15.44 11.33
C ARG A 143 -6.91 -16.52 10.23
N PRO A 144 -6.44 -17.73 10.56
CA PRO A 144 -6.38 -18.83 9.59
C PRO A 144 -7.74 -19.20 8.97
N ASP A 145 -8.85 -18.92 9.67
CA ASP A 145 -10.21 -19.11 9.19
C ASP A 145 -10.74 -17.99 8.26
N GLY A 146 -9.87 -17.05 7.87
CA GLY A 146 -10.20 -15.93 6.98
C GLY A 146 -10.94 -14.76 7.68
N ARG A 147 -11.20 -14.83 8.98
CA ARG A 147 -11.89 -13.77 9.71
C ARG A 147 -10.92 -12.75 10.28
N TYR A 148 -11.37 -11.51 10.40
CA TYR A 148 -10.65 -10.47 11.12
C TYR A 148 -10.48 -10.85 12.60
N CYS A 149 -9.28 -10.68 13.16
CA CYS A 149 -8.99 -11.14 14.52
C CYS A 149 -9.62 -10.26 15.61
N GLY A 150 -9.93 -9.01 15.30
CA GLY A 150 -10.65 -8.09 16.19
C GLY A 150 -9.87 -7.60 17.41
N GLN A 151 -8.59 -7.96 17.57
CA GLN A 151 -7.81 -7.48 18.71
C GLN A 151 -7.60 -5.96 18.64
N SER A 152 -7.95 -5.26 19.70
CA SER A 152 -7.68 -3.83 19.89
C SER A 152 -7.60 -3.55 21.41
N PRO A 153 -6.40 -3.44 21.99
CA PRO A 153 -5.07 -3.54 21.40
C PRO A 153 -4.65 -4.96 21.01
N VAL A 154 -3.65 -5.08 20.12
CA VAL A 154 -3.06 -6.38 19.76
C VAL A 154 -2.15 -6.86 20.88
N ARG A 155 -2.40 -8.07 21.35
CA ARG A 155 -1.59 -8.74 22.39
C ARG A 155 -1.15 -10.10 21.85
N ILE A 156 0.15 -10.39 21.95
CA ILE A 156 0.73 -11.61 21.39
C ILE A 156 0.15 -12.88 22.02
N GLU A 157 -0.30 -12.80 23.26
CA GLU A 157 -0.98 -13.90 23.98
C GLU A 157 -2.27 -14.33 23.29
N GLY A 158 -2.99 -13.38 22.66
CA GLY A 158 -4.19 -13.63 21.86
C GLY A 158 -3.91 -14.27 20.50
N CYS A 159 -2.63 -14.41 20.11
CA CYS A 159 -2.23 -15.05 18.85
C CYS A 159 -2.06 -16.58 18.96
N ARG A 160 -2.26 -17.19 20.14
CA ARG A 160 -2.27 -18.65 20.28
C ARG A 160 -3.32 -19.27 19.38
N GLY A 161 -2.91 -20.28 18.57
CA GLY A 161 -3.78 -20.91 17.58
C GLY A 161 -4.00 -20.08 16.29
N CYS A 162 -3.50 -18.85 16.23
CA CYS A 162 -3.51 -18.02 15.01
C CYS A 162 -2.20 -18.14 14.22
N VAL A 163 -1.08 -18.29 14.93
CA VAL A 163 0.27 -18.46 14.36
C VAL A 163 0.74 -19.90 14.51
N VAL A 164 1.62 -20.34 13.61
CA VAL A 164 2.12 -21.73 13.62
C VAL A 164 2.97 -22.01 14.86
N ASP A 165 3.83 -21.05 15.23
CA ASP A 165 4.73 -21.16 16.37
C ASP A 165 4.64 -19.87 17.19
N HIS A 166 4.01 -19.98 18.36
CA HIS A 166 3.76 -18.83 19.22
C HIS A 166 5.03 -18.23 19.83
N ASP A 167 6.05 -19.04 20.13
CA ASP A 167 7.30 -18.54 20.73
C ASP A 167 8.15 -17.81 19.69
N ARG A 168 8.16 -18.29 18.45
CA ARG A 168 8.74 -17.57 17.31
C ARG A 168 8.01 -16.25 17.07
N ALA A 169 6.68 -16.26 17.06
CA ALA A 169 5.87 -15.05 16.87
C ALA A 169 6.12 -14.02 17.99
N ARG A 170 6.25 -14.47 19.24
CA ARG A 170 6.62 -13.63 20.39
C ARG A 170 8.03 -13.03 20.24
N THR A 171 8.98 -13.83 19.77
CA THR A 171 10.35 -13.37 19.50
C THR A 171 10.36 -12.32 18.41
N ARG A 172 9.65 -12.55 17.31
CA ARG A 172 9.45 -11.59 16.22
C ARG A 172 8.81 -10.28 16.72
N ALA A 173 7.73 -10.35 17.49
CA ALA A 173 7.02 -9.17 18.00
C ALA A 173 7.95 -8.31 18.86
N ARG A 174 8.71 -8.93 19.79
CA ARG A 174 9.69 -8.22 20.62
C ARG A 174 10.83 -7.60 19.80
N HIS A 175 11.33 -8.31 18.78
CA HIS A 175 12.37 -7.81 17.89
C HIS A 175 11.89 -6.57 17.15
N LEU A 176 10.71 -6.65 16.53
CA LEU A 176 10.16 -5.56 15.73
C LEU A 176 9.82 -4.33 16.60
N ALA A 177 9.26 -4.53 17.79
CA ALA A 177 8.97 -3.42 18.70
C ALA A 177 10.26 -2.68 19.12
N ARG A 178 11.34 -3.41 19.43
CA ARG A 178 12.65 -2.81 19.75
C ARG A 178 13.23 -2.07 18.53
N ALA A 179 13.18 -2.68 17.36
CA ALA A 179 13.70 -2.05 16.14
C ALA A 179 12.94 -0.75 15.82
N LEU A 180 11.60 -0.78 15.89
CA LEU A 180 10.78 0.41 15.61
C LEU A 180 11.05 1.56 16.60
N ALA A 181 11.30 1.22 17.87
CA ALA A 181 11.63 2.21 18.92
C ALA A 181 12.96 2.94 18.64
N GLU A 182 13.80 2.42 17.77
CA GLU A 182 15.05 3.06 17.36
C GLU A 182 14.86 4.10 16.25
N ALA A 183 13.72 4.13 15.56
CA ALA A 183 13.44 5.13 14.53
C ALA A 183 13.31 6.54 15.13
N ASP A 184 13.75 7.55 14.38
CA ASP A 184 13.64 8.94 14.80
C ASP A 184 12.20 9.45 14.66
N LEU A 185 11.49 9.00 13.62
CA LEU A 185 10.08 9.30 13.39
C LEU A 185 9.37 8.07 12.83
N VAL A 186 8.19 7.76 13.38
CA VAL A 186 7.26 6.78 12.78
C VAL A 186 6.04 7.51 12.28
N THR A 187 5.63 7.25 11.03
CA THR A 187 4.41 7.82 10.48
C THR A 187 3.35 6.76 10.22
N TYR A 188 2.10 7.16 10.40
CA TYR A 188 0.91 6.33 10.23
C TYR A 188 -0.04 6.98 9.23
N PRO A 189 -0.69 6.22 8.33
CA PRO A 189 -1.56 6.80 7.33
C PRO A 189 -2.91 7.30 7.88
N SER A 190 -3.23 6.96 9.15
CA SER A 190 -4.49 7.35 9.81
C SER A 190 -4.31 7.41 11.32
N ALA A 191 -5.22 8.10 12.01
CA ALA A 191 -5.28 8.11 13.47
C ALA A 191 -5.58 6.71 14.01
N PHE A 192 -6.47 5.96 13.37
CA PHE A 192 -6.75 4.57 13.72
C PHE A 192 -5.49 3.69 13.74
N ALA A 193 -4.68 3.74 12.67
CA ALA A 193 -3.45 2.94 12.59
C ALA A 193 -2.43 3.33 13.68
N ARG A 194 -2.27 4.64 13.95
CA ARG A 194 -1.41 5.16 15.01
C ARG A 194 -1.90 4.70 16.39
N ASP A 195 -3.17 4.90 16.69
CA ASP A 195 -3.72 4.67 18.02
C ASP A 195 -3.75 3.18 18.35
N LEU A 196 -4.07 2.31 17.37
CA LEU A 196 -3.95 0.86 17.53
C LEU A 196 -2.50 0.44 17.79
N SER A 197 -1.53 1.00 17.06
CA SER A 197 -0.11 0.71 17.22
C SER A 197 0.39 1.12 18.59
N ARG A 198 0.10 2.34 19.03
CA ARG A 198 0.44 2.86 20.36
C ARG A 198 -0.18 2.02 21.49
N ALA A 199 -1.48 1.74 21.41
CA ALA A 199 -2.19 0.92 22.39
C ALA A 199 -1.63 -0.51 22.46
N SER A 200 -1.06 -1.02 21.35
CA SER A 200 -0.44 -2.33 21.27
C SER A 200 1.01 -2.36 21.74
N GLY A 201 1.56 -1.21 22.17
CA GLY A 201 2.91 -1.11 22.74
C GLY A 201 4.00 -0.84 21.72
N LEU A 202 3.66 -0.44 20.49
CA LEU A 202 4.62 0.09 19.54
C LEU A 202 4.84 1.58 19.82
N GLY A 203 6.09 2.00 19.85
CA GLY A 203 6.49 3.39 20.05
C GLY A 203 7.80 3.68 19.32
N ALA A 204 8.04 4.98 19.09
CA ALA A 204 9.27 5.53 18.55
C ALA A 204 9.61 6.81 19.32
N ARG A 205 10.71 7.49 18.96
CA ARG A 205 11.10 8.80 19.57
C ARG A 205 10.04 9.86 19.28
N ALA A 206 9.52 9.87 18.06
CA ALA A 206 8.40 10.70 17.63
C ALA A 206 7.48 9.91 16.70
N ASP A 207 6.23 10.30 16.65
CA ASP A 207 5.30 9.78 15.65
C ASP A 207 4.30 10.84 15.17
N ALA A 208 3.77 10.63 13.95
CA ALA A 208 2.80 11.52 13.34
C ALA A 208 1.78 10.74 12.50
N VAL A 209 0.59 11.30 12.32
CA VAL A 209 -0.31 10.90 11.25
C VAL A 209 0.17 11.60 9.97
N TRP A 210 0.56 10.82 8.99
CA TRP A 210 0.96 11.25 7.67
C TRP A 210 0.09 10.56 6.63
N GLN A 211 -1.03 11.21 6.31
CA GLN A 211 -2.04 10.65 5.41
C GLN A 211 -1.44 10.37 4.04
N ASN A 212 -1.76 9.19 3.49
CA ASN A 212 -1.36 8.87 2.14
C ASN A 212 -2.02 9.80 1.13
N GLY A 213 -1.27 10.21 0.12
CA GLY A 213 -1.79 10.90 -1.05
C GLY A 213 -2.51 9.96 -2.00
N VAL A 214 -3.33 10.55 -2.86
CA VAL A 214 -3.92 9.90 -4.02
C VAL A 214 -3.78 10.80 -5.24
N THR A 215 -3.92 10.24 -6.43
CA THR A 215 -4.01 11.02 -7.66
C THR A 215 -5.34 11.78 -7.68
N LEU A 216 -5.25 13.09 -7.68
CA LEU A 216 -6.42 13.98 -7.74
C LEU A 216 -7.03 13.96 -9.16
N PRO A 217 -8.35 14.25 -9.30
CA PRO A 217 -8.97 14.34 -10.60
C PRO A 217 -8.38 15.45 -11.45
N GLY A 218 -8.28 15.20 -12.75
CA GLY A 218 -7.95 16.22 -13.73
C GLY A 218 -9.09 17.23 -13.92
N PRO A 219 -8.80 18.38 -14.56
CA PRO A 219 -9.76 19.47 -14.69
C PRO A 219 -11.00 19.10 -15.53
N ASP A 220 -10.90 18.13 -16.42
CA ASP A 220 -11.97 17.66 -17.31
C ASP A 220 -12.75 16.46 -16.76
N PHE A 221 -12.47 16.03 -15.51
CA PHE A 221 -13.11 14.85 -14.93
C PHE A 221 -14.63 14.98 -14.80
N ALA A 222 -15.11 16.13 -14.32
CA ALA A 222 -16.55 16.40 -14.14
C ALA A 222 -17.30 16.33 -15.48
N ASP A 223 -16.73 16.87 -16.55
CA ASP A 223 -17.31 16.85 -17.88
C ASP A 223 -17.36 15.42 -18.43
N ARG A 224 -16.32 14.62 -18.24
CA ARG A 224 -16.28 13.20 -18.63
C ARG A 224 -17.37 12.41 -17.91
N GLN A 225 -17.53 12.63 -16.62
CA GLN A 225 -18.53 11.93 -15.81
C GLN A 225 -19.96 12.35 -16.24
N ALA A 226 -20.20 13.64 -16.51
CA ALA A 226 -21.48 14.15 -17.00
C ALA A 226 -21.82 13.58 -18.40
N ALA A 227 -20.86 13.55 -19.31
CA ALA A 227 -21.03 12.97 -20.64
C ALA A 227 -21.34 11.47 -20.59
N ARG A 228 -20.70 10.74 -19.67
CA ARG A 228 -21.01 9.30 -19.46
C ARG A 228 -22.44 9.12 -18.97
N ARG A 229 -22.86 9.88 -17.96
CA ARG A 229 -24.24 9.81 -17.41
C ARG A 229 -25.30 10.15 -18.43
N ALA A 230 -25.04 11.09 -19.32
CA ALA A 230 -25.94 11.43 -20.43
C ALA A 230 -26.06 10.29 -21.44
N ARG A 231 -24.97 9.55 -21.68
CA ARG A 231 -24.95 8.41 -22.62
C ARG A 231 -25.62 7.16 -22.02
N ASP A 232 -25.41 6.90 -20.74
CA ASP A 232 -25.99 5.76 -20.02
C ASP A 232 -26.43 6.18 -18.61
N PRO A 233 -27.76 6.36 -18.40
CA PRO A 233 -28.30 6.82 -17.12
C PRO A 233 -28.34 5.75 -16.05
N ARG A 234 -27.95 4.49 -16.32
CA ARG A 234 -27.92 3.43 -15.31
C ARG A 234 -26.89 3.74 -14.23
N LEU A 235 -27.22 3.45 -12.97
CA LEU A 235 -26.27 3.53 -11.87
C LEU A 235 -25.16 2.50 -12.07
N THR A 236 -23.91 2.91 -11.91
CA THR A 236 -22.76 2.02 -12.02
C THR A 236 -22.06 1.88 -10.69
N PHE A 237 -22.05 0.66 -10.17
CA PHE A 237 -21.22 0.28 -9.01
C PHE A 237 -19.81 -0.11 -9.48
N GLY A 238 -18.78 0.27 -8.73
CA GLY A 238 -17.39 -0.14 -8.95
C GLY A 238 -16.86 -0.99 -7.80
N PHE A 239 -16.08 -2.02 -8.10
CA PHE A 239 -15.39 -2.82 -7.10
C PHE A 239 -13.96 -3.13 -7.52
N CYS A 240 -12.98 -2.73 -6.69
CA CYS A 240 -11.54 -2.84 -6.98
C CYS A 240 -10.83 -3.90 -6.12
N GLY A 241 -11.58 -4.76 -5.42
CA GLY A 241 -11.03 -5.63 -4.37
C GLY A 241 -10.66 -7.06 -4.79
N GLY A 242 -10.97 -7.48 -6.02
CA GLY A 242 -10.83 -8.89 -6.44
C GLY A 242 -11.83 -9.83 -5.74
N PRO A 243 -11.94 -11.12 -6.17
CA PRO A 243 -12.92 -12.07 -5.66
C PRO A 243 -12.52 -12.67 -4.29
N SER A 244 -12.04 -11.83 -3.35
CA SER A 244 -11.57 -12.30 -2.06
C SER A 244 -12.58 -12.10 -0.93
N GLN A 245 -12.54 -13.01 0.06
CA GLN A 245 -13.29 -12.91 1.30
C GLN A 245 -12.96 -11.60 2.04
N LEU A 246 -11.68 -11.21 2.07
CA LEU A 246 -11.21 -10.04 2.82
C LEU A 246 -11.75 -8.72 2.28
N LYS A 247 -11.89 -8.63 0.96
CA LYS A 247 -12.47 -7.44 0.30
C LYS A 247 -13.98 -7.49 0.22
N GLY A 248 -14.61 -8.56 0.73
CA GLY A 248 -16.04 -8.70 0.85
C GLY A 248 -16.77 -9.14 -0.42
N TRP A 249 -16.07 -9.78 -1.37
CA TRP A 249 -16.72 -10.29 -2.58
C TRP A 249 -17.90 -11.24 -2.30
N PRO A 250 -17.83 -12.22 -1.38
CA PRO A 250 -18.97 -13.06 -1.06
C PRO A 250 -20.21 -12.26 -0.63
N LEU A 251 -20.01 -11.20 0.18
CA LEU A 251 -21.10 -10.32 0.60
C LEU A 251 -21.71 -9.54 -0.57
N ILE A 252 -20.87 -9.06 -1.50
CA ILE A 252 -21.33 -8.40 -2.73
C ILE A 252 -22.23 -9.36 -3.51
N ARG A 253 -21.74 -10.57 -3.79
CA ARG A 253 -22.50 -11.59 -4.53
C ARG A 253 -23.83 -11.91 -3.86
N GLU A 254 -23.83 -12.17 -2.54
CA GLU A 254 -25.01 -12.49 -1.77
C GLU A 254 -25.97 -11.29 -1.64
N ALA A 255 -25.47 -10.07 -1.64
CA ALA A 255 -26.30 -8.86 -1.57
C ALA A 255 -27.04 -8.60 -2.90
N PHE A 256 -26.38 -8.83 -4.04
CA PHE A 256 -26.98 -8.62 -5.36
C PHE A 256 -27.88 -9.78 -5.83
N ALA A 257 -27.54 -11.03 -5.48
CA ALA A 257 -28.22 -12.21 -6.01
C ALA A 257 -29.78 -12.19 -5.92
N PRO A 258 -30.43 -11.73 -4.82
CA PRO A 258 -31.88 -11.71 -4.74
C PRO A 258 -32.54 -10.44 -5.31
N LEU A 259 -31.79 -9.52 -5.93
CA LEU A 259 -32.35 -8.32 -6.52
C LEU A 259 -33.18 -8.68 -7.77
N THR A 260 -34.34 -8.07 -7.90
CA THR A 260 -35.20 -8.21 -9.09
C THR A 260 -34.92 -7.14 -10.15
N ARG A 261 -34.23 -6.06 -9.76
CA ARG A 261 -33.85 -4.96 -10.65
C ARG A 261 -32.73 -5.40 -11.59
N GLN A 262 -32.74 -4.85 -12.83
CA GLN A 262 -31.72 -5.08 -13.85
C GLN A 262 -31.14 -3.75 -14.39
N ASP A 263 -31.61 -2.62 -13.90
CA ASP A 263 -31.36 -1.28 -14.43
C ASP A 263 -30.09 -0.63 -13.85
N PHE A 264 -29.05 -1.45 -13.57
CA PHE A 264 -27.77 -1.01 -13.07
C PHE A 264 -26.61 -1.75 -13.71
N ARG A 265 -25.40 -1.23 -13.53
CA ARG A 265 -24.13 -1.86 -13.94
C ARG A 265 -23.24 -2.12 -12.75
N VAL A 266 -22.37 -3.11 -12.87
CA VAL A 266 -21.30 -3.37 -11.89
C VAL A 266 -19.98 -3.58 -12.65
N TRP A 267 -18.99 -2.76 -12.33
CA TRP A 267 -17.65 -2.88 -12.86
C TRP A 267 -16.71 -3.49 -11.83
N LEU A 268 -16.06 -4.58 -12.22
CA LEU A 268 -15.09 -5.30 -11.41
C LEU A 268 -13.70 -5.07 -11.98
N VAL A 269 -12.77 -4.58 -11.17
CA VAL A 269 -11.39 -4.41 -11.62
C VAL A 269 -10.65 -5.74 -11.53
N ASP A 270 -9.96 -6.11 -12.60
CA ASP A 270 -9.06 -7.25 -12.63
C ASP A 270 -7.62 -6.80 -12.37
N GLY A 271 -7.12 -7.13 -11.19
CA GLY A 271 -5.74 -6.82 -10.81
C GLY A 271 -4.76 -7.97 -11.05
N ALA A 272 -5.19 -9.06 -11.71
CA ALA A 272 -4.32 -10.18 -12.03
C ALA A 272 -3.11 -9.73 -12.87
N LEU A 273 -1.94 -10.27 -12.56
CA LEU A 273 -0.74 -10.06 -13.38
C LEU A 273 -0.77 -10.95 -14.61
N GLU A 274 -1.37 -12.14 -14.50
CA GLU A 274 -1.58 -13.11 -15.58
C GLU A 274 -2.96 -13.73 -15.44
N GLY A 275 -3.60 -14.03 -16.57
CA GLY A 275 -4.97 -14.55 -16.58
C GLY A 275 -6.00 -13.53 -16.10
N SER A 276 -7.01 -13.99 -15.40
CA SER A 276 -8.02 -13.15 -14.76
C SER A 276 -8.43 -13.73 -13.41
N TRP A 277 -8.58 -12.85 -12.41
CA TRP A 277 -9.16 -13.23 -11.11
C TRP A 277 -10.62 -13.68 -11.22
N TRP A 278 -11.31 -13.24 -12.28
CA TRP A 278 -12.75 -13.39 -12.45
C TRP A 278 -13.15 -14.51 -13.42
N GLN A 279 -12.19 -15.26 -13.99
CA GLN A 279 -12.45 -16.27 -15.05
C GLN A 279 -13.47 -17.34 -14.62
N ASP A 280 -13.43 -17.77 -13.35
CA ASP A 280 -14.29 -18.86 -12.84
C ASP A 280 -15.50 -18.32 -12.01
N VAL A 281 -15.72 -17.00 -12.02
CA VAL A 281 -16.83 -16.39 -11.28
C VAL A 281 -18.07 -16.31 -12.18
N PRO A 282 -19.22 -16.90 -11.79
CA PRO A 282 -20.43 -16.95 -12.61
C PRO A 282 -21.20 -15.62 -12.59
N LEU A 283 -20.61 -14.55 -13.13
CA LEU A 283 -21.20 -13.19 -13.11
C LEU A 283 -22.54 -13.12 -13.86
N LYS A 284 -22.70 -13.92 -14.92
CA LYS A 284 -23.95 -13.95 -15.71
C LYS A 284 -25.19 -14.41 -14.94
N SER A 285 -25.01 -15.05 -13.80
CA SER A 285 -26.12 -15.48 -12.93
C SER A 285 -26.62 -14.39 -11.99
N LEU A 286 -25.93 -13.26 -11.93
CA LEU A 286 -26.29 -12.12 -11.08
C LEU A 286 -27.14 -11.12 -11.85
N PRO A 287 -28.13 -10.46 -11.20
CA PRO A 287 -28.90 -9.41 -11.83
C PRO A 287 -28.07 -8.18 -12.17
N GLY A 288 -28.45 -7.44 -13.22
CA GLY A 288 -27.74 -6.27 -13.71
C GLY A 288 -26.65 -6.61 -14.74
N ASP A 289 -25.93 -5.59 -15.20
CA ASP A 289 -24.88 -5.70 -16.23
C ASP A 289 -23.49 -5.72 -15.56
N TRP A 290 -22.90 -6.91 -15.44
CA TRP A 290 -21.62 -7.14 -14.81
C TRP A 290 -20.49 -7.19 -15.83
N GLN A 291 -19.46 -6.34 -15.64
CA GLN A 291 -18.34 -6.23 -16.56
C GLN A 291 -17.02 -6.27 -15.78
N VAL A 292 -16.08 -7.12 -16.26
CA VAL A 292 -14.70 -7.15 -15.79
C VAL A 292 -13.88 -6.14 -16.61
N ARG A 293 -13.14 -5.29 -15.92
CA ARG A 293 -12.28 -4.27 -16.51
C ARG A 293 -10.82 -4.51 -16.14
N PRO A 294 -9.88 -4.30 -17.03
CA PRO A 294 -8.47 -4.41 -16.70
C PRO A 294 -8.12 -3.40 -15.59
N ARG A 295 -7.04 -3.68 -14.87
CA ARG A 295 -6.47 -2.71 -13.93
C ARG A 295 -6.12 -1.42 -14.67
N TYR A 296 -6.36 -0.30 -14.03
CA TYR A 296 -5.97 1.02 -14.54
C TYR A 296 -4.63 1.47 -13.94
N SER A 297 -3.90 2.29 -14.68
CA SER A 297 -2.70 2.99 -14.20
C SER A 297 -3.09 4.29 -13.47
N GLN A 298 -2.12 4.93 -12.80
CA GLN A 298 -2.34 6.26 -12.21
C GLN A 298 -2.79 7.29 -13.27
N GLY A 299 -2.28 7.18 -14.51
CA GLY A 299 -2.66 8.07 -15.61
C GLY A 299 -4.05 7.82 -16.17
N ASP A 300 -4.58 6.58 -16.04
CA ASP A 300 -5.90 6.20 -16.57
C ASP A 300 -7.01 6.27 -15.53
N MET A 301 -6.70 6.71 -14.33
CA MET A 301 -7.59 6.68 -13.16
C MET A 301 -8.90 7.43 -13.44
N ASP A 302 -8.86 8.60 -14.05
CA ASP A 302 -10.05 9.40 -14.35
C ASP A 302 -10.97 8.72 -15.36
N ALA A 303 -10.42 8.00 -16.32
CA ALA A 303 -11.21 7.24 -17.31
C ALA A 303 -12.01 6.11 -16.63
N PHE A 304 -11.43 5.45 -15.63
CA PHE A 304 -12.13 4.46 -14.83
C PHE A 304 -13.20 5.10 -13.94
N TRP A 305 -12.82 6.08 -13.12
CA TRP A 305 -13.72 6.68 -12.14
C TRP A 305 -14.87 7.47 -12.76
N ALA A 306 -14.71 8.03 -13.96
CA ALA A 306 -15.80 8.70 -14.67
C ALA A 306 -16.98 7.76 -14.99
N GLU A 307 -16.74 6.47 -15.09
CA GLU A 307 -17.77 5.45 -15.32
C GLU A 307 -18.50 5.02 -14.03
N ILE A 308 -17.97 5.33 -12.84
CA ILE A 308 -18.47 4.83 -11.55
C ILE A 308 -19.29 5.91 -10.84
N ASP A 309 -20.46 5.53 -10.32
CA ASP A 309 -21.31 6.38 -9.47
C ASP A 309 -21.14 6.02 -7.98
N VAL A 310 -20.94 4.72 -7.67
CA VAL A 310 -20.85 4.21 -6.30
C VAL A 310 -19.71 3.19 -6.20
N LEU A 311 -18.77 3.44 -5.33
CA LEU A 311 -17.74 2.46 -4.95
C LEU A 311 -18.31 1.48 -3.92
N LEU A 312 -18.17 0.18 -4.17
CA LEU A 312 -18.41 -0.88 -3.18
C LEU A 312 -17.09 -1.17 -2.45
N PHE A 313 -17.06 -0.93 -1.15
CA PHE A 313 -15.89 -1.17 -0.31
C PHE A 313 -16.24 -1.94 0.98
N PRO A 314 -16.87 -3.13 0.87
CA PRO A 314 -17.30 -3.92 2.02
C PRO A 314 -16.15 -4.75 2.61
N SER A 315 -15.01 -4.11 2.90
CA SER A 315 -13.81 -4.76 3.45
C SER A 315 -14.14 -5.48 4.77
N GLN A 316 -13.72 -6.73 4.92
CA GLN A 316 -14.02 -7.57 6.07
C GLN A 316 -12.91 -7.54 7.13
N TRP A 317 -12.09 -6.51 7.11
CA TRP A 317 -11.04 -6.26 8.09
C TRP A 317 -10.83 -4.76 8.29
N LYS A 318 -10.14 -4.37 9.36
CA LYS A 318 -9.78 -2.96 9.58
C LYS A 318 -8.55 -2.63 8.73
N GLU A 319 -8.72 -1.74 7.78
CA GLU A 319 -7.65 -1.25 6.91
C GLU A 319 -6.97 -0.04 7.53
N THR A 320 -5.72 0.19 7.17
CA THR A 320 -4.95 1.32 7.71
C THR A 320 -5.34 2.64 7.09
N PHE A 321 -5.84 2.66 5.81
CA PHE A 321 -6.18 3.91 5.13
C PHE A 321 -7.30 3.79 4.08
N GLY A 322 -7.13 2.96 3.03
CA GLY A 322 -8.07 2.82 1.92
C GLY A 322 -7.89 3.89 0.84
N LEU A 323 -6.82 3.75 0.02
CA LEU A 323 -6.54 4.65 -1.11
C LEU A 323 -7.74 4.77 -2.05
N THR A 324 -8.32 3.63 -2.45
CA THR A 324 -9.47 3.56 -3.37
C THR A 324 -10.70 4.35 -2.88
N VAL A 325 -10.92 4.40 -1.56
CA VAL A 325 -11.98 5.23 -0.97
C VAL A 325 -11.68 6.72 -1.19
N ARG A 326 -10.43 7.14 -0.97
CA ARG A 326 -10.02 8.55 -1.18
C ARG A 326 -10.04 8.94 -2.66
N GLU A 327 -9.65 8.03 -3.55
CA GLU A 327 -9.72 8.22 -5.01
C GLU A 327 -11.18 8.44 -5.47
N ALA A 328 -12.12 7.65 -4.94
CA ALA A 328 -13.54 7.80 -5.19
C ALA A 328 -14.09 9.15 -4.68
N LEU A 329 -13.81 9.45 -3.41
CA LEU A 329 -14.30 10.66 -2.75
C LEU A 329 -13.78 11.95 -3.42
N ALA A 330 -12.51 11.98 -3.85
CA ALA A 330 -11.94 13.11 -4.58
C ALA A 330 -12.69 13.42 -5.88
N ARG A 331 -13.42 12.44 -6.42
CA ARG A 331 -14.13 12.47 -7.70
C ARG A 331 -15.65 12.58 -7.55
N GLY A 332 -16.15 12.81 -6.34
CA GLY A 332 -17.58 12.86 -6.10
C GLY A 332 -18.29 11.51 -6.31
N VAL A 333 -17.55 10.41 -6.26
CA VAL A 333 -18.09 9.04 -6.29
C VAL A 333 -18.52 8.65 -4.88
N ARG A 334 -19.77 8.21 -4.72
CA ARG A 334 -20.28 7.75 -3.44
C ARG A 334 -19.60 6.47 -2.99
N VAL A 335 -19.60 6.19 -1.69
CA VAL A 335 -18.94 5.00 -1.15
C VAL A 335 -19.89 4.24 -0.23
N ILE A 336 -20.17 2.99 -0.58
CA ILE A 336 -20.79 2.01 0.33
C ILE A 336 -19.67 1.21 0.95
N GLN A 337 -19.41 1.40 2.25
CA GLN A 337 -18.28 0.78 2.93
C GLN A 337 -18.63 0.23 4.31
N THR A 338 -17.78 -0.67 4.77
CA THR A 338 -17.78 -1.10 6.17
C THR A 338 -17.00 -0.11 7.05
N ASP A 339 -17.21 -0.18 8.37
CA ASP A 339 -16.46 0.57 9.38
C ASP A 339 -15.00 0.10 9.50
N SER A 340 -14.30 -0.01 8.38
CA SER A 340 -13.00 -0.68 8.26
C SER A 340 -11.80 0.21 8.66
N GLY A 341 -11.81 0.74 9.87
CA GLY A 341 -10.64 1.40 10.48
C GLY A 341 -10.29 2.73 9.83
N GLY A 342 -9.05 2.90 9.36
CA GLY A 342 -8.58 4.15 8.75
C GLY A 342 -9.34 4.56 7.48
N THR A 343 -10.11 3.65 6.87
CA THR A 343 -10.88 3.99 5.66
C THR A 343 -11.97 5.02 5.92
N VAL A 344 -12.50 5.06 7.13
CA VAL A 344 -13.63 5.93 7.50
C VAL A 344 -13.21 7.31 8.02
N GLU A 345 -11.94 7.59 8.07
CA GLU A 345 -11.41 8.90 8.48
C GLU A 345 -11.47 9.92 7.33
N HIS A 346 -12.68 10.26 6.90
CA HIS A 346 -12.96 11.24 5.85
C HIS A 346 -14.27 11.97 6.09
N ALA A 347 -14.51 13.06 5.38
CA ALA A 347 -15.73 13.87 5.47
C ALA A 347 -16.80 13.53 4.40
N GLY A 348 -16.74 12.32 3.81
CA GLY A 348 -17.67 11.92 2.76
C GLY A 348 -19.13 11.85 3.22
N PRO A 349 -20.10 12.07 2.31
CA PRO A 349 -21.53 12.22 2.63
C PRO A 349 -22.19 10.95 3.17
N ASP A 350 -21.61 9.78 2.88
CA ASP A 350 -22.16 8.47 3.29
C ASP A 350 -21.49 7.92 4.56
N ARG A 351 -20.74 8.77 5.29
CA ARG A 351 -20.02 8.39 6.51
C ARG A 351 -20.95 7.89 7.64
N ASP A 352 -22.17 8.35 7.69
CA ASP A 352 -23.14 7.97 8.72
C ASP A 352 -23.85 6.64 8.41
N ARG A 353 -23.54 6.02 7.27
CA ARG A 353 -24.16 4.78 6.80
C ARG A 353 -23.17 3.61 6.74
N LEU A 354 -22.23 3.57 7.67
CA LEU A 354 -21.21 2.51 7.72
C LEU A 354 -21.84 1.16 8.08
N ILE A 355 -21.42 0.13 7.36
CA ILE A 355 -21.79 -1.25 7.63
C ILE A 355 -20.80 -1.81 8.65
N PRO A 356 -21.22 -2.41 9.77
CA PRO A 356 -20.26 -3.05 10.69
C PRO A 356 -19.44 -4.15 9.99
N VAL A 357 -18.13 -4.20 10.24
CA VAL A 357 -17.29 -5.32 9.79
C VAL A 357 -17.85 -6.62 10.39
N GLY A 358 -18.07 -7.63 9.54
CA GLY A 358 -18.70 -8.89 9.92
C GLY A 358 -20.21 -8.89 9.83
N ALA A 359 -20.86 -7.80 9.43
CA ALA A 359 -22.30 -7.81 9.12
C ALA A 359 -22.57 -8.67 7.87
N GLY A 360 -23.76 -9.27 7.83
CA GLY A 360 -24.20 -10.10 6.71
C GLY A 360 -24.56 -9.31 5.46
N ALA A 361 -24.78 -10.01 4.37
CA ALA A 361 -25.10 -9.46 3.05
C ALA A 361 -26.37 -8.59 3.03
N GLU A 362 -27.29 -8.81 3.95
CA GLU A 362 -28.52 -8.02 4.11
C GLU A 362 -28.23 -6.53 4.40
N ALA A 363 -27.21 -6.26 5.24
CA ALA A 363 -26.80 -4.89 5.54
C ALA A 363 -26.26 -4.19 4.27
N LEU A 364 -25.43 -4.88 3.50
CA LEU A 364 -24.92 -4.36 2.23
C LEU A 364 -26.05 -4.17 1.20
N ARG A 365 -26.98 -5.11 1.12
CA ARG A 365 -28.15 -5.02 0.21
C ARG A 365 -29.00 -3.80 0.47
N ARG A 366 -29.27 -3.45 1.74
CA ARG A 366 -30.02 -2.23 2.08
C ARG A 366 -29.33 -0.97 1.52
N GLU A 367 -28.02 -0.89 1.62
CA GLU A 367 -27.27 0.26 1.11
C GLU A 367 -27.26 0.29 -0.42
N ILE A 368 -27.19 -0.87 -1.08
CA ILE A 368 -27.29 -1.00 -2.54
C ILE A 368 -28.67 -0.54 -3.01
N LEU A 369 -29.77 -1.03 -2.38
CA LEU A 369 -31.13 -0.62 -2.72
C LEU A 369 -31.32 0.88 -2.49
N HIS A 370 -30.85 1.41 -1.36
CA HIS A 370 -30.89 2.84 -1.09
C HIS A 370 -30.17 3.65 -2.19
N ALA A 371 -29.02 3.19 -2.66
CA ALA A 371 -28.28 3.86 -3.75
C ALA A 371 -29.07 3.79 -5.08
N LEU A 372 -29.72 2.66 -5.38
CA LEU A 372 -30.54 2.47 -6.57
C LEU A 372 -31.81 3.35 -6.59
N ASP A 373 -32.39 3.63 -5.41
CA ASP A 373 -33.62 4.41 -5.26
C ASP A 373 -33.39 5.92 -5.20
N ARG A 374 -32.12 6.36 -5.05
CA ARG A 374 -31.79 7.79 -5.02
C ARG A 374 -31.93 8.43 -6.40
N ALA A 375 -32.58 9.58 -6.45
CA ALA A 375 -32.59 10.44 -7.63
C ALA A 375 -31.23 11.13 -7.84
N ASP A 376 -30.57 11.52 -6.74
CA ASP A 376 -29.27 12.19 -6.77
C ASP A 376 -28.14 11.17 -6.75
N ARG A 377 -27.46 11.02 -7.90
CA ARG A 377 -26.35 10.10 -8.12
C ARG A 377 -24.98 10.77 -7.95
N HIS A 378 -24.99 12.09 -7.83
CA HIS A 378 -23.78 12.88 -7.67
C HIS A 378 -23.53 13.16 -6.19
N ALA A 379 -22.27 13.15 -5.80
CA ALA A 379 -21.81 13.73 -4.54
C ALA A 379 -20.79 14.83 -4.85
N GLU A 380 -20.76 15.85 -4.02
CA GLU A 380 -19.69 16.85 -4.10
C GLU A 380 -18.35 16.16 -3.83
N PRO A 381 -17.29 16.48 -4.61
CA PRO A 381 -15.95 15.99 -4.34
C PRO A 381 -15.52 16.36 -2.91
N VAL A 382 -14.93 15.41 -2.22
CA VAL A 382 -14.41 15.61 -0.86
C VAL A 382 -12.94 15.96 -0.95
N PRO A 383 -12.47 17.02 -0.28
CA PRO A 383 -11.06 17.32 -0.19
C PRO A 383 -10.27 16.15 0.41
N VAL A 384 -9.27 15.68 -0.29
CA VAL A 384 -8.35 14.61 0.13
C VAL A 384 -6.91 15.02 -0.13
N THR A 385 -5.97 14.41 0.56
CA THR A 385 -4.55 14.66 0.35
C THR A 385 -4.11 14.12 -1.01
N GLY A 386 -3.54 14.98 -1.87
CA GLY A 386 -2.83 14.55 -3.08
C GLY A 386 -1.37 14.17 -2.79
N PHE A 387 -0.70 13.47 -3.70
CA PHE A 387 0.69 13.05 -3.51
C PHE A 387 1.66 14.24 -3.36
N ALA A 388 1.46 15.34 -4.07
CA ALA A 388 2.27 16.56 -3.92
C ALA A 388 2.18 17.11 -2.49
N ALA A 389 0.96 17.22 -1.94
CA ALA A 389 0.75 17.69 -0.57
C ALA A 389 1.31 16.68 0.47
N GLN A 390 1.24 15.39 0.18
CA GLN A 390 1.87 14.36 1.02
C GLN A 390 3.40 14.50 1.03
N ALA A 391 4.02 14.73 -0.12
CA ALA A 391 5.46 14.97 -0.23
C ALA A 391 5.89 16.23 0.53
N GLU A 392 5.16 17.33 0.36
CA GLU A 392 5.40 18.57 1.10
C GLU A 392 5.27 18.37 2.63
N ALA A 393 4.29 17.57 3.08
CA ALA A 393 4.16 17.22 4.49
C ALA A 393 5.38 16.43 5.00
N LEU A 394 5.95 15.54 4.18
CA LEU A 394 7.17 14.82 4.55
C LEU A 394 8.36 15.78 4.68
N VAL A 395 8.50 16.75 3.77
CA VAL A 395 9.55 17.79 3.88
C VAL A 395 9.45 18.49 5.23
N ARG A 396 8.24 18.92 5.64
CA ARG A 396 8.04 19.58 6.94
C ARG A 396 8.33 18.65 8.13
N LEU A 397 7.89 17.40 8.07
CA LEU A 397 8.10 16.42 9.16
C LEU A 397 9.57 16.03 9.32
N SER A 398 10.32 15.98 8.22
CA SER A 398 11.74 15.59 8.24
C SER A 398 12.70 16.76 8.44
N ALA A 399 12.26 18.00 8.26
CA ALA A 399 13.12 19.18 8.40
C ALA A 399 13.90 19.24 9.73
N PRO A 400 13.30 18.90 10.90
CA PRO A 400 14.04 18.91 12.17
C PRO A 400 15.09 17.78 12.29
N LEU A 401 15.00 16.77 11.40
CA LEU A 401 15.91 15.60 11.42
C LEU A 401 17.12 15.81 10.50
N ILE A 402 16.97 16.65 9.47
CA ILE A 402 18.00 16.92 8.48
C ILE A 402 18.81 18.13 8.96
N GLU A 403 19.93 17.90 9.64
CA GLU A 403 20.85 18.97 9.99
C GLU A 403 21.55 19.49 8.73
N PRO A 404 21.85 20.83 8.66
CA PRO A 404 22.68 21.34 7.60
C PRO A 404 24.09 20.73 7.72
N ARG A 405 24.39 19.72 6.93
CA ARG A 405 25.74 19.15 6.88
C ARG A 405 26.68 20.16 6.23
N GLY A 406 27.78 20.47 6.89
CA GLY A 406 28.89 21.22 6.30
C GLY A 406 29.39 20.53 5.03
N VAL A 407 30.00 21.32 4.13
CA VAL A 407 30.54 20.87 2.85
C VAL A 407 31.37 19.58 3.04
N TRP A 408 30.93 18.49 2.43
CA TRP A 408 31.69 17.24 2.41
C TRP A 408 32.97 17.44 1.57
N PRO A 409 34.10 16.84 1.94
CA PRO A 409 35.26 16.84 1.07
C PRO A 409 34.90 16.16 -0.26
N GLU A 410 35.22 16.81 -1.37
CA GLU A 410 34.95 16.32 -2.74
C GLU A 410 35.65 15.01 -3.12
N ASP A 411 36.40 14.37 -2.22
CA ASP A 411 37.44 13.37 -2.58
C ASP A 411 37.06 11.90 -2.24
N LEU A 412 35.83 11.60 -1.82
CA LEU A 412 35.38 10.21 -1.60
C LEU A 412 34.72 9.55 -2.81
N SER A 413 34.59 10.25 -3.93
CA SER A 413 33.88 9.77 -5.12
C SER A 413 34.65 8.71 -5.94
N GLN A 414 35.94 8.47 -5.69
CA GLN A 414 36.74 7.60 -6.56
C GLN A 414 37.03 6.19 -6.03
N GLU A 415 36.98 5.93 -4.73
CA GLU A 415 37.37 4.60 -4.21
C GLU A 415 36.22 3.63 -3.92
N ASN A 416 34.95 4.09 -3.88
CA ASN A 416 33.77 3.25 -3.61
C ASN A 416 32.72 3.24 -4.72
N ALA A 417 33.09 3.53 -5.95
CA ALA A 417 32.16 3.50 -7.07
C ALA A 417 31.61 2.07 -7.28
N LEU A 418 30.31 1.88 -7.10
CA LEU A 418 29.63 0.68 -7.57
C LEU A 418 29.93 0.53 -9.08
N PRO A 419 30.12 -0.70 -9.59
CA PRO A 419 30.48 -0.92 -10.99
C PRO A 419 29.55 -0.20 -11.94
N ARG A 420 30.07 0.66 -12.82
CA ARG A 420 29.29 1.47 -13.77
C ARG A 420 28.67 0.67 -14.90
N ASP A 421 29.18 -0.52 -15.18
CA ASP A 421 28.80 -1.35 -16.33
C ASP A 421 27.85 -2.48 -15.88
N MET A 422 26.56 -2.19 -15.85
CA MET A 422 25.56 -3.22 -15.66
C MET A 422 24.50 -3.11 -16.77
N ALA A 423 24.46 -4.14 -17.61
CA ALA A 423 23.47 -4.27 -18.64
C ALA A 423 22.05 -4.15 -18.04
N PRO A 424 21.09 -3.51 -18.72
CA PRO A 424 19.72 -3.48 -18.28
C PRO A 424 19.22 -4.90 -18.02
N LEU A 425 18.48 -5.10 -16.93
CA LEU A 425 17.84 -6.37 -16.65
C LEU A 425 16.88 -6.71 -17.78
N ALA A 426 16.96 -7.94 -18.30
CA ALA A 426 15.98 -8.45 -19.25
C ALA A 426 14.55 -8.30 -18.69
N PRO A 427 13.52 -8.16 -19.55
CA PRO A 427 12.13 -8.15 -19.11
C PRO A 427 11.87 -9.34 -18.19
N ILE A 428 11.04 -9.15 -17.17
CA ILE A 428 10.69 -10.22 -16.22
C ILE A 428 10.11 -11.38 -17.00
N SER A 429 10.78 -12.55 -16.97
CA SER A 429 10.19 -13.79 -17.48
C SER A 429 8.94 -14.16 -16.65
N PRO A 430 7.99 -14.94 -17.18
CA PRO A 430 6.85 -15.45 -16.43
C PRO A 430 7.26 -16.09 -15.09
N ARG A 431 8.39 -16.79 -15.06
CA ARG A 431 8.96 -17.43 -13.86
C ARG A 431 9.48 -16.42 -12.82
N ALA A 432 9.92 -15.24 -13.24
CA ALA A 432 10.32 -14.17 -12.32
C ALA A 432 9.08 -13.47 -11.70
N ARG A 433 7.93 -13.55 -12.36
CA ARG A 433 6.63 -13.11 -11.81
C ARG A 433 6.14 -14.05 -10.71
N GLU A 434 6.29 -15.37 -10.88
CA GLU A 434 6.02 -16.37 -9.82
C GLU A 434 6.85 -16.09 -8.57
N LEU A 435 8.11 -15.65 -8.72
CA LEU A 435 9.00 -15.32 -7.60
C LEU A 435 8.63 -14.00 -6.91
N VAL A 436 8.08 -13.03 -7.62
CA VAL A 436 7.45 -11.84 -7.02
C VAL A 436 6.21 -12.28 -6.21
N GLU A 437 5.47 -13.26 -6.71
CA GLU A 437 4.35 -13.90 -6.02
C GLU A 437 4.79 -14.68 -4.78
N GLU A 438 5.95 -15.31 -4.76
CA GLU A 438 6.54 -15.95 -3.57
C GLU A 438 6.99 -14.92 -2.51
N ILE A 439 7.47 -13.75 -2.91
CA ILE A 439 7.84 -12.65 -1.99
C ILE A 439 6.59 -11.99 -1.36
N ALA A 440 5.43 -12.10 -1.99
CA ALA A 440 4.17 -11.57 -1.48
C ALA A 440 3.17 -12.66 -1.03
N PRO A 441 3.57 -13.74 -0.33
CA PRO A 441 2.73 -14.90 -0.09
C PRO A 441 1.47 -14.61 0.73
N ALA A 442 1.49 -13.58 1.58
CA ALA A 442 0.34 -13.19 2.39
C ALA A 442 -0.72 -12.42 1.59
N ARG A 443 -0.31 -11.64 0.57
CA ARG A 443 -1.24 -10.85 -0.24
C ARG A 443 -2.02 -11.71 -1.22
N GLN A 444 -1.40 -12.72 -1.81
CA GLN A 444 -2.06 -13.60 -2.78
C GLN A 444 -2.89 -14.71 -2.13
N ARG A 445 -2.42 -15.31 -1.03
CA ARG A 445 -3.24 -16.27 -0.29
C ARG A 445 -4.49 -15.64 0.33
N ALA A 446 -4.42 -14.35 0.68
CA ALA A 446 -5.58 -13.58 1.10
C ALA A 446 -6.57 -13.30 -0.05
N HIS A 447 -6.14 -13.37 -1.31
CA HIS A 447 -6.99 -13.24 -2.49
C HIS A 447 -7.59 -14.58 -2.95
N ARG A 448 -7.00 -15.72 -2.59
CA ARG A 448 -7.49 -17.07 -2.95
C ARG A 448 -8.27 -17.77 -1.83
N ALA A 449 -8.21 -17.30 -0.60
CA ALA A 449 -9.03 -17.75 0.53
C ALA A 449 -10.20 -16.78 0.76
#